data_7df6133fd0e45328357bff61808feb0d
#
_entry.id   7df6133fd0e45328357bff61808feb0d
#
_cell.length_a   1.000
_cell.length_b   1.000
_cell.length_c   1.000
_cell.angle_alpha   90.00
_cell.angle_beta   90.00
_cell.angle_gamma   90.00
#
_symmetry.space_group_name_H-M   'P 1'
#
loop_
_entity.id
_entity.type
_entity.pdbx_description
1 polymer ?
#
loop_
_entity_poly.entity_id
_entity_poly.type
_entity_poly.pdbx_seq_one_letter_code
_entity_poly.pdbx_strand_id
1 'polypeptide(L)'
;VTACQGNAVCPSGNIDSYDIAVKLNERYFGRELPHKFKFGVTGCQNNCLKAEENDVGIKGAAQISWKEDACIHCGVCEKACREEAISFQDDKLIIDNEKCNYCGRCAKSCPVDAWDVNEAFLVSFGGTFGNHISKGKEFLPLITSEEQLFRVTDAAIQFFADHAKAGERFKFTIDREGEEKLYEVLKGAYDG
;
A
#
# COMPACT_ATOMS: atom_id res chain seq x y z
N VAL A 1 -10.12 2.12 12.44
CA VAL A 1 -9.21 1.30 11.63
C VAL A 1 -9.82 -0.08 11.42
N THR A 2 -9.75 -0.61 10.22
CA THR A 2 -10.12 -1.99 9.88
C THR A 2 -8.94 -2.68 9.24
N ALA A 3 -8.69 -3.97 9.59
CA ALA A 3 -7.59 -4.72 9.05
C ALA A 3 -7.97 -6.17 8.72
N CYS A 4 -7.30 -6.78 7.75
CA CYS A 4 -7.35 -8.22 7.54
C CYS A 4 -6.35 -8.93 8.49
N GLN A 5 -6.28 -10.25 8.43
CA GLN A 5 -5.42 -11.05 9.32
C GLN A 5 -3.91 -10.97 8.98
N GLY A 6 -3.53 -10.41 7.83
CA GLY A 6 -2.13 -10.24 7.44
C GLY A 6 -1.32 -11.52 7.33
N ASN A 7 0.00 -11.37 7.31
CA ASN A 7 0.95 -12.48 7.15
C ASN A 7 1.02 -13.41 8.38
N ALA A 8 0.54 -12.97 9.54
CA ALA A 8 0.47 -13.81 10.73
C ALA A 8 -0.44 -15.05 10.55
N VAL A 9 -1.44 -14.98 9.66
CA VAL A 9 -2.42 -16.04 9.41
C VAL A 9 -2.55 -16.40 7.93
N CYS A 10 -2.50 -15.40 7.05
CA CYS A 10 -2.76 -15.57 5.63
C CYS A 10 -1.46 -15.82 4.85
N PRO A 11 -1.32 -16.94 4.11
CA PRO A 11 -0.10 -17.22 3.33
C PRO A 11 0.15 -16.22 2.19
N SER A 12 -0.88 -15.48 1.76
CA SER A 12 -0.73 -14.40 0.78
C SER A 12 -0.27 -13.07 1.41
N GLY A 13 -0.28 -12.95 2.74
CA GLY A 13 0.14 -11.73 3.44
C GLY A 13 1.61 -11.37 3.17
N ASN A 14 1.89 -10.10 2.99
CA ASN A 14 3.24 -9.54 2.86
C ASN A 14 3.62 -8.73 4.11
N ILE A 15 2.63 -8.23 4.86
CA ILE A 15 2.81 -7.45 6.08
C ILE A 15 1.94 -7.99 7.22
N ASP A 16 2.30 -7.71 8.45
CA ASP A 16 1.42 -7.86 9.61
C ASP A 16 0.42 -6.69 9.64
N SER A 17 -0.71 -6.88 8.96
CA SER A 17 -1.74 -5.85 8.87
C SER A 17 -2.43 -5.57 10.20
N TYR A 18 -2.43 -6.53 11.14
CA TYR A 18 -2.98 -6.33 12.47
C TYR A 18 -2.10 -5.40 13.31
N ASP A 19 -0.78 -5.63 13.31
CA ASP A 19 0.17 -4.78 14.00
C ASP A 19 0.13 -3.33 13.47
N ILE A 20 0.15 -3.15 12.16
CA ILE A 20 -0.01 -1.83 11.53
C ILE A 20 -1.34 -1.17 11.96
N ALA A 21 -2.45 -1.92 12.01
CA ALA A 21 -3.73 -1.37 12.42
C ALA A 21 -3.76 -0.95 13.90
N VAL A 22 -3.11 -1.71 14.79
CA VAL A 22 -2.96 -1.34 16.20
C VAL A 22 -2.17 -0.04 16.33
N LYS A 23 -1.02 0.06 15.67
CA LYS A 23 -0.18 1.27 15.67
C LYS A 23 -0.93 2.50 15.12
N LEU A 24 -1.69 2.34 14.03
CA LEU A 24 -2.55 3.40 13.50
C LEU A 24 -3.64 3.81 14.50
N ASN A 25 -4.25 2.83 15.17
CA ASN A 25 -5.29 3.11 16.15
C ASN A 25 -4.72 3.85 17.37
N GLU A 26 -3.60 3.41 17.91
CA GLU A 26 -2.93 4.08 19.04
C GLU A 26 -2.54 5.53 18.70
N ARG A 27 -2.11 5.77 17.45
CA ARG A 27 -1.65 7.08 16.99
C ARG A 27 -2.78 8.08 16.74
N TYR A 28 -3.94 7.60 16.27
CA TYR A 28 -4.98 8.48 15.75
C TYR A 28 -6.34 8.38 16.45
N PHE A 29 -6.56 7.35 17.29
CA PHE A 29 -7.83 7.21 17.97
C PHE A 29 -8.09 8.38 18.94
N GLY A 30 -9.30 8.93 18.90
CA GLY A 30 -9.68 10.06 19.74
C GLY A 30 -9.19 11.44 19.26
N ARG A 31 -8.47 11.52 18.12
CA ARG A 31 -8.07 12.81 17.54
C ARG A 31 -9.31 13.54 17.04
N GLU A 32 -9.46 14.79 17.45
CA GLU A 32 -10.52 15.67 16.95
C GLU A 32 -10.25 16.04 15.49
N LEU A 33 -11.21 15.73 14.62
CA LEU A 33 -11.17 15.98 13.18
C LEU A 33 -12.50 16.58 12.72
N PRO A 34 -12.53 17.33 11.59
CA PRO A 34 -13.76 17.92 11.06
C PRO A 34 -14.88 16.90 10.78
N HIS A 35 -14.52 15.66 10.47
CA HIS A 35 -15.43 14.52 10.34
C HIS A 35 -14.68 13.21 10.56
N LYS A 36 -15.40 12.06 10.52
CA LYS A 36 -14.82 10.72 10.64
C LYS A 36 -13.77 10.47 9.57
N PHE A 37 -12.67 9.86 9.97
CA PHE A 37 -11.57 9.44 9.12
C PHE A 37 -11.33 7.94 9.29
N LYS A 38 -11.21 7.20 8.19
CA LYS A 38 -11.13 5.75 8.20
C LYS A 38 -9.83 5.26 7.57
N PHE A 39 -9.20 4.29 8.23
CA PHE A 39 -8.11 3.49 7.68
C PHE A 39 -8.59 2.09 7.33
N GLY A 40 -8.17 1.59 6.18
CA GLY A 40 -8.30 0.18 5.80
C GLY A 40 -6.91 -0.41 5.56
N VAL A 41 -6.59 -1.55 6.20
CA VAL A 41 -5.29 -2.20 6.07
C VAL A 41 -5.47 -3.62 5.57
N THR A 42 -4.87 -3.96 4.42
CA THR A 42 -4.85 -5.32 3.89
C THR A 42 -3.42 -5.84 3.78
N GLY A 43 -3.21 -7.10 4.10
CA GLY A 43 -1.88 -7.72 4.15
C GLY A 43 -1.24 -7.97 2.78
N CYS A 44 -1.98 -7.84 1.67
CA CYS A 44 -1.48 -8.12 0.32
C CYS A 44 -2.36 -7.50 -0.78
N GLN A 45 -1.93 -7.67 -2.03
CA GLN A 45 -2.62 -7.15 -3.22
C GLN A 45 -3.96 -7.84 -3.56
N ASN A 46 -4.31 -8.97 -2.91
CA ASN A 46 -5.65 -9.54 -3.05
C ASN A 46 -6.75 -8.64 -2.47
N ASN A 47 -6.37 -7.72 -1.58
CA ASN A 47 -7.20 -6.61 -1.12
C ASN A 47 -8.61 -7.02 -0.63
N CYS A 48 -8.69 -8.09 0.15
CA CYS A 48 -9.95 -8.70 0.59
C CYS A 48 -10.85 -7.76 1.41
N LEU A 49 -10.27 -6.78 2.09
CA LEU A 49 -10.97 -5.73 2.84
C LEU A 49 -11.24 -4.46 2.04
N LYS A 50 -10.83 -4.43 0.75
CA LYS A 50 -11.00 -3.25 -0.11
C LYS A 50 -10.47 -1.98 0.57
N ALA A 51 -9.18 -2.00 0.89
CA ALA A 51 -8.53 -0.90 1.61
C ALA A 51 -8.77 0.45 0.94
N GLU A 52 -8.76 0.50 -0.39
CA GLU A 52 -9.00 1.71 -1.18
C GLU A 52 -10.41 2.31 -1.06
N GLU A 53 -11.35 1.66 -0.38
CA GLU A 53 -12.67 2.22 -0.07
C GLU A 53 -12.67 3.03 1.25
N ASN A 54 -11.51 3.24 1.86
CA ASN A 54 -11.32 4.04 3.07
C ASN A 54 -10.62 5.37 2.76
N ASP A 55 -10.70 6.32 3.68
CA ASP A 55 -10.06 7.63 3.51
C ASP A 55 -8.55 7.48 3.27
N VAL A 56 -7.91 6.54 3.98
CA VAL A 56 -6.57 6.02 3.67
C VAL A 56 -6.64 4.50 3.61
N GLY A 57 -6.22 3.95 2.49
CA GLY A 57 -6.13 2.51 2.25
C GLY A 57 -4.67 2.07 2.17
N ILE A 58 -4.26 1.10 2.98
CA ILE A 58 -2.91 0.56 3.04
C ILE A 58 -2.96 -0.89 2.56
N LYS A 59 -2.21 -1.22 1.53
CA LYS A 59 -2.05 -2.59 1.01
C LYS A 59 -0.63 -3.05 1.22
N GLY A 60 -0.47 -4.20 1.86
CA GLY A 60 0.83 -4.84 2.01
C GLY A 60 1.42 -5.23 0.66
N ALA A 61 2.65 -4.82 0.44
CA ALA A 61 3.44 -5.06 -0.74
C ALA A 61 4.74 -5.77 -0.39
N ALA A 62 5.39 -6.35 -1.39
CA ALA A 62 6.71 -6.95 -1.27
C ALA A 62 7.69 -6.17 -2.15
N GLN A 63 8.66 -5.52 -1.53
CA GLN A 63 9.82 -5.03 -2.24
C GLN A 63 10.74 -6.22 -2.51
N ILE A 64 10.90 -6.57 -3.78
CA ILE A 64 11.65 -7.75 -4.20
C ILE A 64 12.95 -7.37 -4.89
N SER A 65 14.00 -8.18 -4.67
CA SER A 65 15.29 -8.09 -5.35
C SER A 65 15.75 -9.48 -5.76
N TRP A 66 16.09 -9.67 -7.03
CA TRP A 66 16.53 -10.95 -7.56
C TRP A 66 18.02 -11.19 -7.28
N LYS A 67 18.34 -12.41 -6.84
CA LYS A 67 19.70 -12.91 -6.62
C LYS A 67 20.09 -13.83 -7.76
N GLU A 68 20.87 -13.32 -8.71
CA GLU A 68 21.29 -14.06 -9.89
C GLU A 68 22.07 -15.32 -9.52
N ASP A 69 23.01 -15.21 -8.57
CA ASP A 69 23.88 -16.31 -8.13
C ASP A 69 23.13 -17.49 -7.51
N ALA A 70 21.93 -17.25 -6.94
CA ALA A 70 21.09 -18.27 -6.34
C ALA A 70 20.06 -18.85 -7.33
N CYS A 71 19.91 -18.24 -8.51
CA CYS A 71 18.88 -18.60 -9.47
C CYS A 71 19.28 -19.82 -10.31
N ILE A 72 18.36 -20.78 -10.43
CA ILE A 72 18.52 -21.98 -11.30
C ILE A 72 17.78 -21.84 -12.63
N HIS A 73 17.32 -20.66 -12.98
CA HIS A 73 16.62 -20.32 -14.24
C HIS A 73 15.44 -21.25 -14.59
N CYS A 74 14.71 -21.73 -13.58
CA CYS A 74 13.60 -22.68 -13.75
C CYS A 74 12.30 -22.08 -14.31
N GLY A 75 12.20 -20.74 -14.43
CA GLY A 75 11.03 -20.03 -14.97
C GLY A 75 9.76 -20.07 -14.09
N VAL A 76 9.80 -20.60 -12.86
CA VAL A 76 8.63 -20.70 -11.99
C VAL A 76 8.07 -19.32 -11.61
N CYS A 77 8.95 -18.33 -11.33
CA CYS A 77 8.55 -16.96 -10.99
C CYS A 77 7.86 -16.25 -12.15
N GLU A 78 8.30 -16.47 -13.40
CA GLU A 78 7.66 -15.94 -14.61
C GLU A 78 6.23 -16.50 -14.74
N LYS A 79 6.07 -17.83 -14.64
CA LYS A 79 4.76 -18.50 -14.70
C LYS A 79 3.83 -18.13 -13.55
N ALA A 80 4.37 -17.82 -12.38
CA ALA A 80 3.62 -17.42 -11.20
C ALA A 80 3.13 -15.97 -11.26
N CYS A 81 3.74 -15.13 -12.11
CA CYS A 81 3.40 -13.72 -12.24
C CYS A 81 2.09 -13.55 -12.99
N ARG A 82 1.04 -13.09 -12.30
CA ARG A 82 -0.29 -12.85 -12.91
C ARG A 82 -0.34 -11.58 -13.74
N GLU A 83 0.58 -10.66 -13.49
CA GLU A 83 0.68 -9.38 -14.20
C GLU A 83 1.63 -9.48 -15.40
N GLU A 84 2.19 -10.69 -15.66
CA GLU A 84 3.18 -10.88 -16.74
C GLU A 84 4.33 -9.88 -16.69
N ALA A 85 4.72 -9.49 -15.47
CA ALA A 85 5.76 -8.50 -15.20
C ALA A 85 7.18 -9.10 -15.15
N ILE A 86 7.31 -10.42 -15.26
CA ILE A 86 8.60 -11.12 -15.18
C ILE A 86 8.83 -11.90 -16.46
N SER A 87 10.03 -11.74 -17.03
CA SER A 87 10.48 -12.51 -18.18
C SER A 87 11.98 -12.80 -18.07
N PHE A 88 12.45 -13.80 -18.82
CA PHE A 88 13.88 -14.07 -19.00
C PHE A 88 14.30 -13.73 -20.43
N GLN A 89 15.39 -13.00 -20.56
CA GLN A 89 16.05 -12.69 -21.84
C GLN A 89 17.55 -12.96 -21.68
N ASP A 90 18.12 -13.83 -22.51
CA ASP A 90 19.53 -14.23 -22.45
C ASP A 90 19.98 -14.61 -21.02
N ASP A 91 19.22 -15.47 -20.37
CA ASP A 91 19.40 -15.93 -18.97
C ASP A 91 19.33 -14.82 -17.90
N LYS A 92 18.98 -13.59 -18.27
CA LYS A 92 18.74 -12.50 -17.33
C LYS A 92 17.26 -12.33 -17.05
N LEU A 93 16.95 -12.21 -15.77
CA LEU A 93 15.59 -11.90 -15.33
C LEU A 93 15.32 -10.42 -15.50
N ILE A 94 14.22 -10.11 -16.16
CA ILE A 94 13.72 -8.74 -16.35
C ILE A 94 12.41 -8.58 -15.59
N ILE A 95 12.30 -7.48 -14.84
CA ILE A 95 11.08 -7.09 -14.14
C ILE A 95 10.56 -5.82 -14.80
N ASP A 96 9.35 -5.89 -15.35
CA ASP A 96 8.60 -4.73 -15.81
C ASP A 96 7.94 -4.06 -14.60
N ASN A 97 8.54 -2.97 -14.14
CA ASN A 97 8.06 -2.24 -12.96
C ASN A 97 6.72 -1.51 -13.19
N GLU A 98 6.33 -1.27 -14.44
CA GLU A 98 5.04 -0.66 -14.75
C GLU A 98 3.89 -1.66 -14.60
N LYS A 99 4.17 -2.94 -14.85
CA LYS A 99 3.21 -4.02 -14.66
C LYS A 99 3.22 -4.61 -13.26
N CYS A 100 4.35 -4.51 -12.56
CA CYS A 100 4.51 -5.13 -11.26
C CYS A 100 3.62 -4.49 -10.20
N ASN A 101 2.70 -5.27 -9.60
CA ASN A 101 1.85 -4.83 -8.50
C ASN A 101 2.42 -5.14 -7.10
N TYR A 102 3.68 -5.51 -7.01
CA TYR A 102 4.40 -5.81 -5.75
C TYR A 102 3.74 -6.89 -4.88
N CYS A 103 3.10 -7.88 -5.48
CA CYS A 103 2.40 -8.94 -4.74
C CYS A 103 3.34 -9.99 -4.09
N GLY A 104 4.61 -10.03 -4.46
CA GLY A 104 5.61 -10.95 -3.92
C GLY A 104 5.43 -12.43 -4.32
N ARG A 105 4.52 -12.74 -5.25
CA ARG A 105 4.23 -14.12 -5.65
C ARG A 105 5.44 -14.81 -6.29
N CYS A 106 6.24 -14.09 -7.07
CA CYS A 106 7.47 -14.59 -7.68
C CYS A 106 8.45 -15.14 -6.64
N ALA A 107 8.65 -14.41 -5.55
CA ALA A 107 9.52 -14.83 -4.46
C ALA A 107 8.92 -16.02 -3.69
N LYS A 108 7.63 -15.95 -3.34
CA LYS A 108 6.93 -17.04 -2.61
C LYS A 108 6.86 -18.37 -3.39
N SER A 109 6.96 -18.32 -4.72
CA SER A 109 6.94 -19.52 -5.57
C SER A 109 8.33 -20.05 -5.92
N CYS A 110 9.41 -19.32 -5.55
CA CYS A 110 10.77 -19.69 -5.87
C CYS A 110 11.21 -20.91 -5.06
N PRO A 111 11.66 -22.01 -5.70
CA PRO A 111 12.04 -23.22 -4.98
C PRO A 111 13.44 -23.16 -4.34
N VAL A 112 14.24 -22.11 -4.64
CA VAL A 112 15.65 -21.98 -4.23
C VAL A 112 15.95 -20.65 -3.55
N ASP A 113 14.95 -19.91 -3.08
CA ASP A 113 15.10 -18.62 -2.40
C ASP A 113 15.97 -17.59 -3.15
N ALA A 114 15.85 -17.55 -4.48
CA ALA A 114 16.60 -16.61 -5.32
C ALA A 114 16.04 -15.16 -5.29
N TRP A 115 15.37 -14.78 -4.21
CA TRP A 115 14.76 -13.46 -4.01
C TRP A 115 14.98 -12.96 -2.59
N ASP A 116 15.42 -11.72 -2.46
CA ASP A 116 15.26 -10.98 -1.22
C ASP A 116 13.91 -10.29 -1.21
N VAL A 117 13.25 -10.28 -0.06
CA VAL A 117 11.90 -9.74 0.11
C VAL A 117 11.86 -8.89 1.35
N ASN A 118 11.52 -7.62 1.19
CA ASN A 118 11.25 -6.71 2.29
C ASN A 118 9.77 -6.31 2.29
N GLU A 119 9.24 -6.09 3.48
CA GLU A 119 7.89 -5.54 3.63
C GLU A 119 7.83 -4.12 3.05
N ALA A 120 6.72 -3.84 2.39
CA ALA A 120 6.46 -2.53 1.81
C ALA A 120 4.95 -2.25 1.76
N PHE A 121 4.58 -1.03 1.41
CA PHE A 121 3.20 -0.59 1.42
C PHE A 121 2.85 0.19 0.16
N LEU A 122 1.68 -0.10 -0.41
CA LEU A 122 1.02 0.77 -1.37
C LEU A 122 -0.14 1.48 -0.65
N VAL A 123 -0.18 2.80 -0.76
CA VAL A 123 -1.12 3.62 -0.01
C VAL A 123 -2.00 4.42 -0.96
N SER A 124 -3.31 4.30 -0.76
CA SER A 124 -4.33 5.05 -1.50
C SER A 124 -5.05 6.05 -0.59
N PHE A 125 -5.48 7.18 -1.15
CA PHE A 125 -6.08 8.30 -0.44
C PHE A 125 -7.41 8.71 -1.06
N GLY A 126 -8.37 9.11 -0.24
CA GLY A 126 -9.64 9.66 -0.69
C GLY A 126 -10.68 8.62 -1.10
N GLY A 127 -10.57 7.39 -0.59
CA GLY A 127 -11.62 6.39 -0.77
C GLY A 127 -12.84 6.66 0.09
N THR A 128 -14.00 6.21 -0.37
CA THR A 128 -15.25 6.26 0.40
C THR A 128 -16.18 5.13 -0.01
N PHE A 129 -16.92 4.60 0.96
CA PHE A 129 -17.94 3.58 0.74
C PHE A 129 -19.16 3.87 1.60
N GLY A 130 -20.34 3.86 0.98
CA GLY A 130 -21.62 4.18 1.59
C GLY A 130 -22.54 4.79 0.54
N ASN A 131 -23.18 5.94 0.82
CA ASN A 131 -24.01 6.65 -0.14
C ASN A 131 -23.23 7.11 -1.38
N HIS A 132 -21.93 7.36 -1.21
CA HIS A 132 -20.98 7.59 -2.30
C HIS A 132 -19.94 6.49 -2.28
N ILE A 133 -19.64 5.93 -3.44
CA ILE A 133 -18.62 4.90 -3.61
C ILE A 133 -17.53 5.46 -4.53
N SER A 134 -16.31 5.51 -4.00
CA SER A 134 -15.13 5.93 -4.74
C SER A 134 -13.93 5.18 -4.23
N LYS A 135 -13.06 4.73 -5.13
CA LYS A 135 -11.76 4.21 -4.76
C LYS A 135 -10.78 5.34 -4.53
N GLY A 136 -9.98 5.21 -3.49
CA GLY A 136 -8.83 6.07 -3.27
C GLY A 136 -7.79 5.91 -4.38
N LYS A 137 -7.00 6.96 -4.61
CA LYS A 137 -5.92 6.98 -5.60
C LYS A 137 -4.57 6.78 -4.92
N GLU A 138 -3.69 6.04 -5.58
CA GLU A 138 -2.30 5.92 -5.20
C GLU A 138 -1.53 7.09 -5.82
N PHE A 139 -1.00 7.98 -4.98
CA PHE A 139 -0.25 9.17 -5.40
C PHE A 139 1.27 8.98 -5.28
N LEU A 140 1.69 8.04 -4.46
CA LEU A 140 3.08 7.85 -4.10
C LEU A 140 3.62 6.53 -4.65
N PRO A 141 4.94 6.44 -4.86
CA PRO A 141 5.61 5.18 -5.10
C PRO A 141 5.50 4.22 -3.90
N LEU A 142 6.10 3.05 -4.04
CA LEU A 142 6.16 2.06 -2.97
C LEU A 142 6.80 2.65 -1.70
N ILE A 143 6.10 2.56 -0.58
CA ILE A 143 6.61 2.94 0.74
C ILE A 143 7.35 1.74 1.33
N THR A 144 8.59 1.93 1.77
CA THR A 144 9.51 0.84 2.13
C THR A 144 9.83 0.74 3.62
N SER A 145 9.22 1.60 4.45
CA SER A 145 9.37 1.53 5.90
C SER A 145 8.10 1.99 6.62
N GLU A 146 7.90 1.47 7.85
CA GLU A 146 6.80 1.95 8.70
C GLU A 146 6.94 3.43 9.07
N GLU A 147 8.16 3.89 9.29
CA GLU A 147 8.41 5.30 9.59
C GLU A 147 7.92 6.21 8.46
N GLN A 148 8.26 5.87 7.22
CA GLN A 148 7.78 6.58 6.04
C GLN A 148 6.25 6.48 5.90
N LEU A 149 5.67 5.30 6.18
CA LEU A 149 4.22 5.11 6.18
C LEU A 149 3.53 6.06 7.17
N PHE A 150 4.06 6.16 8.40
CA PHE A 150 3.48 7.04 9.42
C PHE A 150 3.66 8.52 9.10
N ARG A 151 4.79 8.94 8.55
CA ARG A 151 4.97 10.33 8.08
C ARG A 151 3.92 10.70 7.03
N VAL A 152 3.71 9.84 6.06
CA VAL A 152 2.74 10.07 4.99
C VAL A 152 1.30 10.06 5.52
N THR A 153 0.95 9.15 6.43
CA THR A 153 -0.38 9.14 7.05
C THR A 153 -0.63 10.33 7.97
N ASP A 154 0.39 10.80 8.71
CA ASP A 154 0.32 12.05 9.48
C ASP A 154 0.04 13.24 8.58
N ALA A 155 0.74 13.35 7.45
CA ALA A 155 0.54 14.42 6.49
C ALA A 155 -0.87 14.41 5.89
N ALA A 156 -1.42 13.23 5.58
CA ALA A 156 -2.79 13.08 5.08
C ALA A 156 -3.84 13.53 6.11
N ILE A 157 -3.69 13.13 7.38
CA ILE A 157 -4.59 13.55 8.45
C ILE A 157 -4.47 15.05 8.73
N GLN A 158 -3.26 15.57 8.73
CA GLN A 158 -3.05 17.00 8.94
C GLN A 158 -3.67 17.82 7.81
N PHE A 159 -3.47 17.39 6.55
CA PHE A 159 -4.15 18.02 5.41
C PHE A 159 -5.67 18.04 5.59
N PHE A 160 -6.26 16.92 6.05
CA PHE A 160 -7.70 16.86 6.32
C PHE A 160 -8.12 17.80 7.45
N ALA A 161 -7.36 17.82 8.55
CA ALA A 161 -7.65 18.68 9.69
C ALA A 161 -7.63 20.18 9.32
N ASP A 162 -6.68 20.59 8.46
CA ASP A 162 -6.47 21.97 8.11
C ASP A 162 -7.43 22.49 7.02
N HIS A 163 -7.91 21.60 6.15
CA HIS A 163 -8.66 22.03 4.96
C HIS A 163 -10.12 21.59 4.95
N ALA A 164 -10.52 20.55 5.71
CA ALA A 164 -11.89 20.07 5.65
C ALA A 164 -12.87 21.01 6.35
N LYS A 165 -14.06 21.14 5.79
CA LYS A 165 -15.19 21.80 6.44
C LYS A 165 -15.84 20.86 7.44
N ALA A 166 -16.54 21.42 8.43
CA ALA A 166 -17.28 20.62 9.39
C ALA A 166 -18.27 19.67 8.68
N GLY A 167 -18.19 18.38 8.97
CA GLY A 167 -19.02 17.35 8.35
C GLY A 167 -18.56 16.88 6.96
N GLU A 168 -17.49 17.44 6.42
CA GLU A 168 -16.95 17.05 5.11
C GLU A 168 -16.08 15.78 5.21
N ARG A 169 -16.23 14.84 4.28
CA ARG A 169 -15.36 13.66 4.19
C ARG A 169 -14.07 13.98 3.44
N PHE A 170 -13.00 13.26 3.73
CA PHE A 170 -11.68 13.45 3.12
C PHE A 170 -11.70 13.47 1.59
N LYS A 171 -12.44 12.56 0.95
CA LYS A 171 -12.63 12.56 -0.50
C LYS A 171 -13.11 13.89 -1.04
N PHE A 172 -14.14 14.48 -0.42
CA PHE A 172 -14.70 15.76 -0.87
C PHE A 172 -13.80 16.95 -0.56
N THR A 173 -13.02 16.86 0.53
CA THR A 173 -11.95 17.84 0.80
C THR A 173 -10.91 17.82 -0.32
N ILE A 174 -10.45 16.64 -0.73
CA ILE A 174 -9.50 16.48 -1.85
C ILE A 174 -10.08 17.06 -3.15
N ASP A 175 -11.33 16.72 -3.47
CA ASP A 175 -11.99 17.21 -4.70
C ASP A 175 -12.10 18.73 -4.74
N ARG A 176 -12.30 19.36 -3.60
CA ARG A 176 -12.43 20.81 -3.48
C ARG A 176 -11.09 21.55 -3.48
N GLU A 177 -10.12 21.01 -2.77
CA GLU A 177 -8.78 21.61 -2.62
C GLU A 177 -7.86 21.31 -3.82
N GLY A 178 -8.12 20.19 -4.53
CA GLY A 178 -7.31 19.70 -5.63
C GLY A 178 -6.36 18.56 -5.24
N GLU A 179 -6.29 17.54 -6.10
CA GLU A 179 -5.42 16.38 -5.91
C GLU A 179 -3.93 16.77 -5.91
N GLU A 180 -3.54 17.75 -6.71
CA GLU A 180 -2.15 18.24 -6.80
C GLU A 180 -1.67 18.79 -5.46
N LYS A 181 -2.52 19.55 -4.75
CA LYS A 181 -2.19 20.10 -3.44
C LYS A 181 -1.95 18.99 -2.40
N LEU A 182 -2.80 17.95 -2.40
CA LEU A 182 -2.59 16.78 -1.55
C LEU A 182 -1.29 16.07 -1.93
N TYR A 183 -1.06 15.86 -3.23
CA TYR A 183 0.14 15.18 -3.72
C TYR A 183 1.43 15.86 -3.25
N GLU A 184 1.52 17.19 -3.35
CA GLU A 184 2.69 17.94 -2.89
C GLU A 184 2.96 17.73 -1.40
N VAL A 185 1.91 17.75 -0.57
CA VAL A 185 2.01 17.51 0.88
C VAL A 185 2.48 16.08 1.17
N LEU A 186 1.86 15.09 0.51
CA LEU A 186 2.22 13.68 0.68
C LEU A 186 3.64 13.40 0.18
N LYS A 187 4.03 13.99 -0.95
CA LYS A 187 5.37 13.85 -1.51
C LYS A 187 6.43 14.43 -0.58
N GLY A 188 6.20 15.61 -0.01
CA GLY A 188 7.09 16.19 0.99
C GLY A 188 7.30 15.28 2.20
N ALA A 189 6.24 14.62 2.69
CA ALA A 189 6.33 13.64 3.79
C ALA A 189 6.98 12.31 3.37
N TYR A 190 6.85 11.94 2.10
CA TYR A 190 7.48 10.74 1.54
C TYR A 190 9.00 10.91 1.38
N ASP A 191 9.45 12.07 0.90
CA ASP A 191 10.85 12.37 0.60
C ASP A 191 11.67 12.73 1.88
N GLY A 192 11.01 13.22 2.94
CA GLY A 192 11.61 13.74 4.17
C GLY A 192 11.77 12.84 5.30
#